data_05cf9ae37a22a3c6f6303d64088bcb41
#
_entry.id   05cf9ae37a22a3c6f6303d64088bcb41
#
_cell.length_a   1.000
_cell.length_b   1.000
_cell.length_c   1.000
_cell.angle_alpha   90.00
_cell.angle_beta   90.00
_cell.angle_gamma   90.00
#
_symmetry.space_group_name_H-M   'P 1'
#
loop_
_entity.id
_entity.type
_entity.pdbx_description
1 polymer ?
#
loop_
_entity_poly.entity_id
_entity_poly.type
_entity_poly.pdbx_seq_one_letter_code
_entity_poly.pdbx_strand_id
1 'polypeptide(L)'
;HTIDPVNQDRKEEAMKITDGRGFDVVIEASGSWRACDGIEELVGKGGTLEFFAALYRHDYDYKLNLLNAFFKEIRIVGGVFQSPYAFPRSIALVNTLDLDPIFEMDCVFTPEAFEDAFEAQMNGRTIKSLVQFTPDVE
;
A
#
# COMPACT_ATOMS: atom_id res chain seq x y z
N HIS A 1 -13.80 0.90 -6.10
CA HIS A 1 -14.48 0.86 -4.80
C HIS A 1 -13.53 1.35 -3.70
N THR A 2 -14.08 2.03 -2.71
CA THR A 2 -13.37 2.48 -1.52
C THR A 2 -14.12 1.98 -0.29
N ILE A 3 -13.41 1.52 0.72
CA ILE A 3 -13.97 1.09 2.01
C ILE A 3 -13.35 1.98 3.08
N ASP A 4 -14.19 2.59 3.91
CA ASP A 4 -13.75 3.31 5.10
C ASP A 4 -13.80 2.37 6.32
N PRO A 5 -12.66 1.83 6.77
CA PRO A 5 -12.63 0.84 7.83
C PRO A 5 -12.96 1.41 9.22
N VAL A 6 -13.11 2.73 9.34
CA VAL A 6 -13.52 3.38 10.60
C VAL A 6 -15.04 3.32 10.76
N ASN A 7 -15.78 3.49 9.68
CA ASN A 7 -17.25 3.60 9.68
C ASN A 7 -17.96 2.40 9.04
N GLN A 8 -17.22 1.48 8.42
CA GLN A 8 -17.77 0.34 7.71
C GLN A 8 -17.10 -0.98 8.19
N ASP A 9 -17.84 -2.06 8.16
CA ASP A 9 -17.24 -3.39 8.32
C ASP A 9 -16.49 -3.78 7.05
N ARG A 10 -15.17 -3.82 7.16
CA ARG A 10 -14.25 -4.10 6.03
C ARG A 10 -14.57 -5.42 5.33
N LYS A 11 -14.87 -6.47 6.10
CA LYS A 11 -15.17 -7.80 5.57
C LYS A 11 -16.52 -7.82 4.87
N GLU A 12 -17.55 -7.25 5.47
CA GLU A 12 -18.87 -7.18 4.88
C GLU A 12 -18.85 -6.43 3.55
N GLU A 13 -18.20 -5.26 3.51
CA GLU A 13 -18.08 -4.47 2.28
C GLU A 13 -17.23 -5.19 1.21
N ALA A 14 -16.13 -5.82 1.59
CA ALA A 14 -15.33 -6.62 0.66
C ALA A 14 -16.14 -7.78 0.05
N MET A 15 -16.96 -8.45 0.83
CA MET A 15 -17.82 -9.52 0.33
C MET A 15 -18.92 -8.98 -0.60
N LYS A 16 -19.49 -7.80 -0.33
CA LYS A 16 -20.43 -7.15 -1.25
C LYS A 16 -19.80 -6.84 -2.61
N ILE A 17 -18.60 -6.26 -2.59
CA ILE A 17 -17.83 -5.90 -3.80
C ILE A 17 -17.50 -7.12 -4.65
N THR A 18 -17.25 -8.25 -4.02
CA THR A 18 -16.77 -9.49 -4.67
C THR A 18 -17.84 -10.56 -4.85
N ASP A 19 -19.11 -10.24 -4.63
CA ASP A 19 -20.23 -11.19 -4.66
C ASP A 19 -19.98 -12.43 -3.76
N GLY A 20 -19.42 -12.20 -2.57
CA GLY A 20 -19.11 -13.22 -1.56
C GLY A 20 -17.87 -14.07 -1.85
N ARG A 21 -17.17 -13.84 -2.96
CA ARG A 21 -15.99 -14.66 -3.36
C ARG A 21 -14.70 -14.29 -2.63
N GLY A 22 -14.56 -13.05 -2.17
CA GLY A 22 -13.29 -12.47 -1.74
C GLY A 22 -12.40 -12.06 -2.93
N PHE A 23 -11.28 -11.43 -2.64
CA PHE A 23 -10.35 -10.93 -3.66
C PHE A 23 -9.33 -11.99 -4.07
N ASP A 24 -8.95 -12.01 -5.35
CA ASP A 24 -7.89 -12.89 -5.86
C ASP A 24 -6.51 -12.50 -5.28
N VAL A 25 -6.30 -11.20 -5.05
CA VAL A 25 -5.09 -10.66 -4.44
C VAL A 25 -5.46 -9.63 -3.40
N VAL A 26 -4.88 -9.76 -2.21
CA VAL A 26 -4.95 -8.79 -1.13
C VAL A 26 -3.54 -8.34 -0.78
N ILE A 27 -3.29 -7.04 -0.79
CA ILE A 27 -1.98 -6.45 -0.49
C ILE A 27 -2.10 -5.59 0.78
N GLU A 28 -1.38 -5.97 1.82
CA GLU A 28 -1.20 -5.11 2.99
C GLU A 28 -0.08 -4.10 2.70
N ALA A 29 -0.45 -2.85 2.54
CA ALA A 29 0.46 -1.76 2.18
C ALA A 29 0.40 -0.57 3.17
N SER A 30 -0.32 -0.72 4.29
CA SER A 30 -0.48 0.36 5.27
C SER A 30 0.62 0.39 6.32
N GLY A 31 1.29 -0.74 6.58
CA GLY A 31 2.23 -0.91 7.69
C GLY A 31 1.58 -0.86 9.07
N SER A 32 0.25 -0.95 9.14
CA SER A 32 -0.50 -0.93 10.39
C SER A 32 -0.83 -2.35 10.85
N TRP A 33 -0.38 -2.72 12.06
CA TRP A 33 -0.73 -4.00 12.65
C TRP A 33 -2.25 -4.20 12.79
N ARG A 34 -3.02 -3.12 12.98
CA ARG A 34 -4.48 -3.19 13.03
C ARG A 34 -5.11 -3.56 11.69
N ALA A 35 -4.48 -3.17 10.59
CA ALA A 35 -4.94 -3.54 9.25
C ALA A 35 -4.71 -5.04 8.97
N CYS A 36 -3.76 -5.66 9.66
CA CYS A 36 -3.46 -7.09 9.51
C CYS A 36 -4.51 -7.99 10.17
N ASP A 37 -5.21 -7.52 11.19
CA ASP A 37 -6.18 -8.36 11.91
C ASP A 37 -7.31 -8.82 10.97
N GLY A 38 -7.39 -10.14 10.72
CA GLY A 38 -8.41 -10.75 9.87
C GLY A 38 -8.28 -10.43 8.38
N ILE A 39 -7.14 -9.91 7.91
CA ILE A 39 -6.94 -9.55 6.50
C ILE A 39 -7.06 -10.77 5.57
N GLU A 40 -6.69 -11.97 6.03
CA GLU A 40 -6.83 -13.21 5.28
C GLU A 40 -8.29 -13.58 5.00
N GLU A 41 -9.23 -13.02 5.75
CA GLU A 41 -10.66 -13.25 5.51
C GLU A 41 -11.14 -12.59 4.22
N LEU A 42 -10.45 -11.55 3.77
CA LEU A 42 -10.74 -10.83 2.53
C LEU A 42 -10.31 -11.60 1.29
N VAL A 43 -9.38 -12.55 1.45
CA VAL A 43 -8.83 -13.34 0.34
C VAL A 43 -9.83 -14.39 -0.11
N GLY A 44 -10.06 -14.48 -1.40
CA GLY A 44 -10.87 -15.51 -2.03
C GLY A 44 -10.16 -16.86 -2.09
N LYS A 45 -10.89 -17.91 -2.52
CA LYS A 45 -10.33 -19.25 -2.67
C LYS A 45 -9.23 -19.28 -3.74
N GLY A 46 -8.07 -19.85 -3.40
CA GLY A 46 -6.88 -19.88 -4.26
C GLY A 46 -6.15 -18.56 -4.39
N GLY A 47 -6.58 -17.53 -3.64
CA GLY A 47 -6.03 -16.19 -3.72
C GLY A 47 -4.69 -16.03 -3.01
N THR A 48 -4.15 -14.82 -3.09
CA THR A 48 -2.84 -14.47 -2.53
C THR A 48 -2.98 -13.31 -1.55
N LEU A 49 -2.38 -13.44 -0.38
CA LEU A 49 -2.17 -12.36 0.58
C LEU A 49 -0.70 -11.95 0.55
N GLU A 50 -0.42 -10.69 0.25
CA GLU A 50 0.92 -10.13 0.26
C GLU A 50 1.09 -9.12 1.38
N PHE A 51 2.09 -9.32 2.22
CA PHE A 51 2.57 -8.32 3.18
C PHE A 51 3.67 -7.50 2.50
N PHE A 52 3.29 -6.32 2.02
CA PHE A 52 4.15 -5.41 1.28
C PHE A 52 4.76 -4.34 2.18
N ALA A 53 4.00 -3.81 3.14
CA ALA A 53 4.49 -2.79 4.05
C ALA A 53 5.23 -3.39 5.24
N ALA A 54 6.29 -2.73 5.69
CA ALA A 54 6.99 -3.12 6.90
C ALA A 54 6.16 -2.79 8.15
N LEU A 55 5.93 -3.79 8.97
CA LEU A 55 5.35 -3.62 10.30
C LEU A 55 6.48 -3.27 11.28
N TYR A 56 6.55 -2.02 11.71
CA TYR A 56 7.60 -1.53 12.63
C TYR A 56 7.31 -1.85 14.10
N ARG A 57 6.58 -2.92 14.34
CA ARG A 57 6.28 -3.39 15.68
C ARG A 57 6.86 -4.79 15.87
N HIS A 58 7.99 -4.87 16.56
CA HIS A 58 8.72 -6.13 16.78
C HIS A 58 8.02 -7.09 17.74
N ASP A 59 7.04 -6.62 18.50
CA ASP A 59 6.27 -7.39 19.47
C ASP A 59 4.89 -7.83 18.96
N TYR A 60 4.63 -7.68 17.66
CA TYR A 60 3.37 -8.07 17.05
C TYR A 60 3.47 -9.44 16.37
N ASP A 61 2.76 -10.39 16.95
CA ASP A 61 2.58 -11.70 16.35
C ASP A 61 1.27 -11.71 15.55
N TYR A 62 1.37 -11.87 14.26
CA TYR A 62 0.20 -12.01 13.39
C TYR A 62 -0.52 -13.33 13.66
N LYS A 63 -1.82 -13.26 13.96
CA LYS A 63 -2.66 -14.42 14.21
C LYS A 63 -3.38 -14.84 12.93
N LEU A 64 -2.81 -15.81 12.23
CA LEU A 64 -3.45 -16.39 11.07
C LEU A 64 -4.44 -17.48 11.48
N ASN A 65 -5.66 -17.44 10.94
CA ASN A 65 -6.57 -18.57 11.00
C ASN A 65 -6.13 -19.64 10.00
N LEU A 66 -5.34 -20.60 10.48
CA LEU A 66 -4.79 -21.68 9.64
C LEU A 66 -5.87 -22.54 8.98
N LEU A 67 -7.01 -22.73 9.66
CA LEU A 67 -8.10 -23.51 9.09
C LEU A 67 -8.75 -22.79 7.90
N ASN A 68 -8.91 -21.50 8.02
CA ASN A 68 -9.40 -20.65 6.92
C ASN A 68 -8.42 -20.66 5.74
N ALA A 69 -7.12 -20.49 6.03
CA ALA A 69 -6.08 -20.54 5.01
C ALA A 69 -6.04 -21.88 4.28
N PHE A 70 -6.20 -22.99 5.02
CA PHE A 70 -6.25 -24.35 4.47
C PHE A 70 -7.45 -24.54 3.52
N PHE A 71 -8.67 -24.24 3.98
CA PHE A 71 -9.87 -24.46 3.16
C PHE A 71 -9.96 -23.51 1.96
N LYS A 72 -9.38 -22.36 2.05
CA LYS A 72 -9.34 -21.39 0.94
C LYS A 72 -8.13 -21.59 0.03
N GLU A 73 -7.16 -22.45 0.38
CA GLU A 73 -5.92 -22.66 -0.38
C GLU A 73 -5.15 -21.34 -0.61
N ILE A 74 -5.09 -20.47 0.43
CA ILE A 74 -4.47 -19.15 0.34
C ILE A 74 -2.95 -19.27 0.26
N ARG A 75 -2.35 -18.50 -0.63
CA ARG A 75 -0.91 -18.25 -0.64
C ARG A 75 -0.61 -16.99 0.17
N ILE A 76 0.38 -17.07 1.06
CA ILE A 76 0.87 -15.92 1.82
C ILE A 76 2.30 -15.65 1.39
N VAL A 77 2.56 -14.41 0.97
CA VAL A 77 3.86 -13.97 0.50
C VAL A 77 4.28 -12.70 1.23
N GLY A 78 5.56 -12.52 1.43
CA GLY A 78 6.14 -11.28 1.93
C GLY A 78 6.99 -10.63 0.86
N GLY A 79 6.88 -9.31 0.73
CA GLY A 79 7.74 -8.51 -0.12
C GLY A 79 8.64 -7.61 0.72
N VAL A 80 9.92 -7.55 0.39
CA VAL A 80 10.83 -6.62 1.04
C VAL A 80 11.66 -5.90 -0.01
N PHE A 81 11.64 -4.59 0.05
CA PHE A 81 12.42 -3.68 -0.79
C PHE A 81 12.33 -3.92 -2.31
N GLN A 82 12.91 -2.99 -3.05
CA GLN A 82 12.92 -3.03 -4.50
C GLN A 82 14.00 -4.01 -4.98
N SER A 83 13.57 -5.04 -5.70
CA SER A 83 14.51 -5.88 -6.41
C SER A 83 15.23 -5.07 -7.49
N PRO A 84 16.55 -5.18 -7.64
CA PRO A 84 17.27 -4.55 -8.74
C PRO A 84 16.69 -4.88 -10.12
N TYR A 85 16.07 -6.05 -10.26
CA TYR A 85 15.41 -6.47 -11.49
C TYR A 85 14.07 -5.77 -11.75
N ALA A 86 13.42 -5.25 -10.71
CA ALA A 86 12.18 -4.49 -10.87
C ALA A 86 12.43 -3.06 -11.34
N PHE A 87 13.60 -2.49 -11.03
CA PHE A 87 13.91 -1.08 -11.28
C PHE A 87 13.77 -0.66 -12.76
N PRO A 88 14.36 -1.36 -13.75
CA PRO A 88 14.20 -1.00 -15.15
C PRO A 88 12.72 -1.06 -15.62
N ARG A 89 11.95 -2.02 -15.11
CA ARG A 89 10.52 -2.15 -15.43
C ARG A 89 9.71 -1.00 -14.81
N SER A 90 10.05 -0.62 -13.58
CA SER A 90 9.40 0.51 -12.91
C SER A 90 9.68 1.83 -13.64
N ILE A 91 10.92 2.07 -14.08
CA ILE A 91 11.27 3.25 -14.88
C ILE A 91 10.50 3.26 -16.19
N ALA A 92 10.46 2.13 -16.91
CA ALA A 92 9.70 2.04 -18.15
C ALA A 92 8.21 2.32 -17.95
N LEU A 93 7.62 1.84 -16.84
CA LEU A 93 6.23 2.07 -16.51
C LEU A 93 5.98 3.55 -16.17
N VAL A 94 6.81 4.14 -15.33
CA VAL A 94 6.71 5.57 -14.94
C VAL A 94 6.71 6.48 -16.17
N ASN A 95 7.52 6.17 -17.17
CA ASN A 95 7.57 6.96 -18.42
C ASN A 95 6.29 6.84 -19.28
N THR A 96 5.37 5.96 -18.93
CA THR A 96 4.09 5.77 -19.66
C THR A 96 2.87 6.22 -18.84
N LEU A 97 3.06 6.54 -17.57
CA LEU A 97 1.99 6.96 -16.67
C LEU A 97 1.88 8.48 -16.64
N ASP A 98 0.65 8.97 -16.58
CA ASP A 98 0.39 10.34 -16.17
C ASP A 98 0.51 10.41 -14.64
N LEU A 99 1.59 11.02 -14.17
CA LEU A 99 1.88 11.17 -12.75
C LEU A 99 1.52 12.56 -12.20
N ASP A 100 1.07 13.48 -13.06
CA ASP A 100 0.71 14.85 -12.65
C ASP A 100 -0.28 14.87 -11.48
N PRO A 101 -1.29 14.00 -11.42
CA PRO A 101 -2.20 13.97 -10.26
C PRO A 101 -1.56 13.58 -8.93
N ILE A 102 -0.37 12.95 -8.97
CA ILE A 102 0.38 12.56 -7.76
C ILE A 102 1.34 13.69 -7.34
N PHE A 103 1.81 14.46 -8.33
CA PHE A 103 2.74 15.55 -8.15
C PHE A 103 2.04 16.89 -8.34
N GLU A 104 1.13 17.23 -7.42
CA GLU A 104 0.52 18.55 -7.38
C GLU A 104 1.58 19.61 -7.06
N MET A 105 1.34 20.86 -7.49
CA MET A 105 2.27 21.99 -7.33
C MET A 105 2.74 22.19 -5.88
N ASP A 106 1.89 21.89 -4.91
CA ASP A 106 2.18 22.04 -3.47
C ASP A 106 3.15 20.98 -2.91
N CYS A 107 3.59 20.02 -3.73
CA CYS A 107 4.52 18.98 -3.29
C CYS A 107 5.99 19.27 -3.66
N VAL A 108 6.28 20.36 -4.37
CA VAL A 108 7.64 20.73 -4.78
C VAL A 108 8.22 21.76 -3.81
N PHE A 109 9.36 21.45 -3.24
CA PHE A 109 10.05 22.26 -2.24
C PHE A 109 11.47 22.58 -2.69
N THR A 110 12.03 23.68 -2.22
CA THR A 110 13.46 23.98 -2.39
C THR A 110 14.31 23.20 -1.38
N PRO A 111 15.61 23.04 -1.59
CA PRO A 111 16.50 22.40 -0.62
C PRO A 111 16.49 23.04 0.76
N GLU A 112 16.28 24.37 0.82
CA GLU A 112 16.20 25.13 2.08
C GLU A 112 14.92 24.81 2.86
N ALA A 113 13.85 24.41 2.16
CA ALA A 113 12.56 24.00 2.74
C ALA A 113 12.45 22.48 2.95
N PHE A 114 13.58 21.76 3.09
CA PHE A 114 13.60 20.30 3.24
C PHE A 114 12.78 19.82 4.45
N GLU A 115 12.86 20.51 5.59
CA GLU A 115 12.11 20.17 6.79
C GLU A 115 10.61 20.28 6.55
N ASP A 116 10.15 21.35 5.87
CA ASP A 116 8.74 21.53 5.49
C ASP A 116 8.26 20.44 4.54
N ALA A 117 9.10 19.98 3.61
CA ALA A 117 8.81 18.88 2.71
C ALA A 117 8.58 17.57 3.48
N PHE A 118 9.43 17.32 4.49
CA PHE A 118 9.33 16.15 5.34
C PHE A 118 8.06 16.17 6.19
N GLU A 119 7.79 17.31 6.83
CA GLU A 119 6.57 17.50 7.63
C GLU A 119 5.30 17.39 6.79
N ALA A 120 5.29 17.91 5.57
CA ALA A 120 4.16 17.83 4.67
C ALA A 120 3.79 16.36 4.36
N GLN A 121 4.79 15.51 4.12
CA GLN A 121 4.57 14.11 3.88
C GLN A 121 4.17 13.34 5.15
N MET A 122 4.80 13.63 6.29
CA MET A 122 4.46 12.99 7.56
C MET A 122 3.03 13.28 8.01
N ASN A 123 2.54 14.48 7.74
CA ASN A 123 1.18 14.92 8.09
C ASN A 123 0.13 14.61 7.01
N GLY A 124 0.52 13.90 5.94
CA GLY A 124 -0.39 13.52 4.85
C GLY A 124 -0.90 14.70 4.01
N ARG A 125 -0.23 15.85 4.08
CA ARG A 125 -0.55 17.03 3.24
C ARG A 125 -0.18 16.78 1.78
N THR A 126 0.89 16.03 1.56
CA THR A 126 1.33 15.60 0.23
C THR A 126 1.40 14.08 0.16
N ILE A 127 1.11 13.49 -1.00
CA ILE A 127 1.32 12.06 -1.26
C ILE A 127 2.81 11.77 -1.37
N LYS A 128 3.52 12.64 -2.07
CA LYS A 128 4.98 12.65 -2.21
C LYS A 128 5.47 14.08 -2.13
N SER A 129 6.56 14.29 -1.39
CA SER A 129 7.26 15.57 -1.38
C SER A 129 8.49 15.46 -2.26
N LEU A 130 8.67 16.42 -3.18
CA LEU A 130 9.80 16.53 -4.07
C LEU A 130 10.70 17.68 -3.59
N VAL A 131 12.01 17.45 -3.56
CA VAL A 131 12.98 18.52 -3.32
C VAL A 131 13.71 18.77 -4.62
N GLN A 132 13.48 19.94 -5.22
CA GLN A 132 14.05 20.34 -6.49
C GLN A 132 15.35 21.12 -6.27
N PHE A 133 16.47 20.57 -6.71
CA PHE A 133 17.81 21.17 -6.54
C PHE A 133 18.19 22.12 -7.66
N THR A 134 17.59 21.98 -8.81
CA THR A 134 17.83 22.88 -9.96
C THR A 134 16.51 23.48 -10.41
N PRO A 135 16.47 24.80 -10.73
CA PRO A 135 15.29 25.37 -11.35
C PRO A 135 14.97 24.65 -12.67
N ASP A 136 13.69 24.64 -13.03
CA ASP A 136 13.29 24.10 -14.34
C ASP A 136 14.12 24.77 -15.43
N VAL A 137 14.69 23.94 -16.32
CA VAL A 137 15.34 24.43 -17.51
C VAL A 137 14.22 24.80 -18.48
N GLU A 138 14.05 26.11 -18.73
CA GLU A 138 13.13 26.64 -19.74
C GLU A 138 13.43 26.10 -21.15
#